data_bbf084fd616741e79f2c6bfb474b8ff5
#
_entry.id   bbf084fd616741e79f2c6bfb474b8ff5
#
_cell.length_a   1.000
_cell.length_b   1.000
_cell.length_c   1.000
_cell.angle_alpha   90.00
_cell.angle_beta   90.00
_cell.angle_gamma   90.00
#
_symmetry.space_group_name_H-M   'P 1'
#
loop_
_entity.id
_entity.type
_entity.pdbx_description
1 polymer ?
#
loop_
_entity_poly.entity_id
_entity_poly.type
_entity_poly.pdbx_seq_one_letter_code
_entity_poly.pdbx_strand_id
1 'polypeptide(L)'
;MNELFGTGLSVEALCDMGVKLGADVPYCILGGTALAEGIGEVLTTLPDAPKPVLLVAKPEISVSTKYVYEHLQLGEKTEHPDIDGMVQAVRDGDLAGIIDRMGNVLEGVTGAKYPVIGELKAFMEENGAVRAMMSGSGPTVFGIYPDRETAARAAALLAERGTAKQIFVTSFH
;
A
#
# COMPACT_ATOMS: atom_id res chain seq x y z
N MET A 1 24.12 4.83 5.99
CA MET A 1 25.27 5.06 5.07
C MET A 1 25.69 6.52 5.11
N ASN A 2 24.82 7.48 4.76
CA ASN A 2 25.14 8.92 4.75
C ASN A 2 25.71 9.40 6.09
N GLU A 3 25.02 9.10 7.21
CA GLU A 3 25.49 9.40 8.58
C GLU A 3 26.73 8.58 8.96
N LEU A 4 26.71 7.26 8.68
CA LEU A 4 27.79 6.34 9.06
C LEU A 4 29.15 6.73 8.44
N PHE A 5 29.14 7.21 7.21
CA PHE A 5 30.35 7.60 6.47
C PHE A 5 30.57 9.13 6.44
N GLY A 6 29.70 9.90 7.09
CA GLY A 6 29.83 11.36 7.17
C GLY A 6 29.86 12.05 5.81
N THR A 7 29.11 11.52 4.81
CA THR A 7 29.18 12.06 3.44
C THR A 7 28.50 13.41 3.31
N GLY A 8 27.63 13.80 4.27
CA GLY A 8 27.00 15.13 4.33
C GLY A 8 26.06 15.44 3.18
N LEU A 9 25.55 14.42 2.47
CA LEU A 9 24.58 14.62 1.39
C LEU A 9 23.23 15.07 1.96
N SER A 10 22.58 16.03 1.29
CA SER A 10 21.21 16.42 1.63
C SER A 10 20.21 15.32 1.29
N VAL A 11 19.03 15.35 1.91
CA VAL A 11 17.94 14.42 1.59
C VAL A 11 17.57 14.50 0.10
N GLU A 12 17.53 15.71 -0.45
CA GLU A 12 17.26 15.97 -1.86
C GLU A 12 18.29 15.27 -2.76
N ALA A 13 19.59 15.44 -2.49
CA ALA A 13 20.65 14.78 -3.24
C ALA A 13 20.56 13.23 -3.14
N LEU A 14 20.16 12.72 -1.97
CA LEU A 14 19.94 11.28 -1.79
C LEU A 14 18.73 10.79 -2.60
N CYS A 15 17.65 11.56 -2.67
CA CYS A 15 16.47 11.24 -3.49
C CYS A 15 16.82 11.23 -4.97
N ASP A 16 17.56 12.25 -5.46
CA ASP A 16 18.02 12.33 -6.86
C ASP A 16 18.91 11.15 -7.26
N MET A 17 19.73 10.65 -6.34
CA MET A 17 20.51 9.43 -6.55
C MET A 17 19.61 8.19 -6.49
N GLY A 18 18.65 8.19 -5.58
CA GLY A 18 17.72 7.09 -5.33
C GLY A 18 16.83 6.77 -6.54
N VAL A 19 16.31 7.78 -7.22
CA VAL A 19 15.50 7.61 -8.44
C VAL A 19 16.21 6.75 -9.49
N LYS A 20 17.53 6.85 -9.61
CA LYS A 20 18.33 6.07 -10.56
C LYS A 20 18.40 4.57 -10.22
N LEU A 21 18.08 4.22 -8.98
CA LEU A 21 18.00 2.84 -8.49
C LEU A 21 16.58 2.28 -8.61
N GLY A 22 15.57 3.14 -8.42
CA GLY A 22 14.16 2.78 -8.54
C GLY A 22 13.25 3.93 -8.14
N ALA A 23 12.06 3.98 -8.74
CA ALA A 23 11.08 5.05 -8.53
C ALA A 23 10.65 5.21 -7.06
N ASP A 24 10.56 4.12 -6.32
CA ASP A 24 10.11 4.11 -4.92
C ASP A 24 11.22 4.45 -3.90
N VAL A 25 12.49 4.52 -4.34
CA VAL A 25 13.63 4.76 -3.44
C VAL A 25 13.59 6.13 -2.78
N PRO A 26 13.20 7.22 -3.47
CA PRO A 26 13.01 8.53 -2.84
C PRO A 26 12.05 8.50 -1.67
N TYR A 27 10.91 7.79 -1.81
CA TYR A 27 9.97 7.64 -0.71
C TYR A 27 10.57 6.88 0.49
N CYS A 28 11.36 5.84 0.25
CA CYS A 28 12.07 5.11 1.31
C CYS A 28 13.09 5.99 2.06
N ILE A 29 13.63 7.02 1.40
CA ILE A 29 14.53 8.00 2.00
C ILE A 29 13.75 9.05 2.79
N LEU A 30 12.66 9.56 2.23
CA LEU A 30 11.83 10.60 2.82
C LEU A 30 11.05 10.09 4.04
N GLY A 31 10.39 8.94 3.89
CA GLY A 31 9.48 8.37 4.90
C GLY A 31 8.21 9.18 5.12
N GLY A 32 7.43 8.79 6.14
CA GLY A 32 6.20 9.47 6.52
C GLY A 32 5.05 9.27 5.52
N THR A 33 4.17 10.27 5.43
CA THR A 33 3.04 10.29 4.48
C THR A 33 3.34 11.27 3.35
N ALA A 34 3.19 10.84 2.11
CA ALA A 34 3.42 11.68 0.94
C ALA A 34 2.45 11.36 -0.20
N LEU A 35 2.10 12.39 -0.97
CA LEU A 35 1.54 12.24 -2.31
C LEU A 35 2.71 11.95 -3.26
N ALA A 36 2.63 10.86 -4.01
CA ALA A 36 3.59 10.49 -5.03
C ALA A 36 2.98 10.66 -6.41
N GLU A 37 3.67 11.38 -7.28
CA GLU A 37 3.26 11.69 -8.65
C GLU A 37 4.36 11.27 -9.63
N GLY A 38 4.11 11.42 -10.95
CA GLY A 38 5.04 10.96 -11.97
C GLY A 38 5.09 9.42 -12.05
N ILE A 39 6.27 8.84 -11.95
CA ILE A 39 6.48 7.39 -11.82
C ILE A 39 6.61 6.96 -10.33
N GLY A 40 6.39 7.90 -9.38
CA GLY A 40 6.54 7.72 -7.93
C GLY A 40 7.66 8.56 -7.30
N GLU A 41 8.39 9.34 -8.11
CA GLU A 41 9.56 10.12 -7.70
C GLU A 41 9.23 11.55 -7.26
N VAL A 42 8.12 12.11 -7.72
CA VAL A 42 7.69 13.46 -7.33
C VAL A 42 6.88 13.35 -6.05
N LEU A 43 7.50 13.72 -4.93
CA LEU A 43 6.93 13.52 -3.60
C LEU A 43 6.53 14.86 -2.97
N THR A 44 5.27 14.96 -2.58
CA THR A 44 4.76 16.06 -1.76
C THR A 44 4.45 15.52 -0.36
N THR A 45 5.22 15.97 0.64
CA THR A 45 5.02 15.55 2.04
C THR A 45 3.66 16.02 2.55
N LEU A 46 2.95 15.12 3.20
CA LEU A 46 1.68 15.38 3.88
C LEU A 46 1.85 15.23 5.40
N PRO A 47 0.92 15.74 6.21
CA PRO A 47 0.87 15.40 7.63
C PRO A 47 0.79 13.89 7.83
N ASP A 48 1.26 13.41 8.98
CA ASP A 48 1.16 11.99 9.32
C ASP A 48 -0.29 11.50 9.23
N ALA A 49 -0.52 10.46 8.46
CA ALA A 49 -1.81 9.80 8.39
C ALA A 49 -2.18 9.16 9.75
N PRO A 50 -3.47 9.01 10.08
CA PRO A 50 -3.90 8.19 11.21
C PRO A 50 -3.25 6.81 11.15
N LYS A 51 -2.95 6.24 12.32
CA LYS A 51 -2.21 4.96 12.44
C LYS A 51 -3.15 3.80 12.81
N PRO A 52 -4.01 3.34 11.88
CA PRO A 52 -4.88 2.20 12.13
C PRO A 52 -4.07 0.92 12.29
N VAL A 53 -4.72 -0.09 12.85
CA VAL A 53 -4.18 -1.44 12.88
C VAL A 53 -4.31 -2.08 11.50
N LEU A 54 -3.25 -2.70 11.05
CA LEU A 54 -3.18 -3.36 9.76
C LEU A 54 -2.89 -4.86 9.92
N LEU A 55 -3.60 -5.69 9.15
CA LEU A 55 -3.18 -7.04 8.84
C LEU A 55 -2.62 -7.04 7.42
N VAL A 56 -1.35 -7.39 7.28
CA VAL A 56 -0.66 -7.49 5.98
C VAL A 56 -0.42 -8.96 5.65
N ALA A 57 -0.80 -9.38 4.47
CA ALA A 57 -0.65 -10.76 4.01
C ALA A 57 -0.05 -10.81 2.61
N LYS A 58 0.94 -11.68 2.42
CA LYS A 58 1.56 -11.93 1.11
C LYS A 58 1.44 -13.40 0.76
N PRO A 59 0.70 -13.76 -0.31
CA PRO A 59 0.65 -15.12 -0.83
C PRO A 59 1.99 -15.52 -1.46
N GLU A 60 2.19 -16.84 -1.66
CA GLU A 60 3.42 -17.39 -2.25
C GLU A 60 3.40 -17.31 -3.79
N ILE A 61 3.14 -16.11 -4.30
CA ILE A 61 3.20 -15.81 -5.74
C ILE A 61 4.12 -14.63 -5.99
N SER A 62 4.60 -14.50 -7.23
CA SER A 62 5.36 -13.35 -7.69
C SER A 62 4.60 -12.63 -8.81
N VAL A 63 4.45 -11.33 -8.69
CA VAL A 63 3.77 -10.48 -9.66
C VAL A 63 4.82 -9.58 -10.33
N SER A 64 4.83 -9.57 -11.65
CA SER A 64 5.66 -8.64 -12.41
C SER A 64 4.95 -7.30 -12.53
N THR A 65 5.50 -6.26 -11.90
CA THR A 65 5.00 -4.88 -12.01
C THR A 65 4.89 -4.45 -13.48
N LYS A 66 5.92 -4.77 -14.28
CA LYS A 66 5.92 -4.50 -15.72
C LYS A 66 4.71 -5.12 -16.42
N TYR A 67 4.42 -6.40 -16.15
CA TYR A 67 3.26 -7.08 -16.71
C TYR A 67 1.96 -6.38 -16.36
N VAL A 68 1.80 -5.96 -15.10
CA VAL A 68 0.57 -5.29 -14.64
C VAL A 68 0.36 -3.98 -15.37
N TYR A 69 1.39 -3.15 -15.52
CA TYR A 69 1.30 -1.89 -16.25
C TYR A 69 1.06 -2.09 -17.76
N GLU A 70 1.68 -3.10 -18.38
CA GLU A 70 1.47 -3.42 -19.80
C GLU A 70 0.05 -3.92 -20.11
N HIS A 71 -0.65 -4.49 -19.13
CA HIS A 71 -2.00 -5.00 -19.27
C HIS A 71 -3.08 -4.09 -18.64
N LEU A 72 -2.65 -2.98 -18.06
CA LEU A 72 -3.57 -1.97 -17.52
C LEU A 72 -4.28 -1.25 -18.68
N GLN A 73 -5.57 -1.41 -18.75
CA GLN A 73 -6.41 -0.71 -19.72
C GLN A 73 -7.12 0.44 -19.03
N LEU A 74 -6.63 1.65 -19.24
CA LEU A 74 -7.27 2.87 -18.77
C LEU A 74 -8.16 3.40 -19.90
N GLY A 75 -9.45 3.53 -19.66
CA GLY A 75 -10.44 4.06 -20.60
C GLY A 75 -11.31 5.11 -19.93
N GLU A 76 -12.16 5.79 -20.72
CA GLU A 76 -13.08 6.83 -20.22
C GLU A 76 -14.01 6.37 -19.08
N LYS A 77 -14.20 5.05 -18.93
CA LYS A 77 -15.02 4.45 -17.86
C LYS A 77 -14.21 3.91 -16.67
N THR A 78 -12.88 4.10 -16.67
CA THR A 78 -12.07 3.65 -15.54
C THR A 78 -12.33 4.56 -14.36
N GLU A 79 -12.83 3.99 -13.27
CA GLU A 79 -12.96 4.72 -12.00
C GLU A 79 -11.57 4.98 -11.44
N HIS A 80 -11.20 6.25 -11.37
CA HIS A 80 -9.97 6.68 -10.72
C HIS A 80 -10.26 7.02 -9.26
N PRO A 81 -9.37 6.66 -8.32
CA PRO A 81 -9.46 7.11 -6.95
C PRO A 81 -9.53 8.64 -6.85
N ASP A 82 -10.33 9.16 -5.92
CA ASP A 82 -10.40 10.60 -5.60
C ASP A 82 -9.15 11.02 -4.84
N ILE A 83 -8.08 11.37 -5.58
CA ILE A 83 -6.78 11.73 -5.01
C ILE A 83 -6.86 13.04 -4.22
N ASP A 84 -7.56 14.05 -4.74
CA ASP A 84 -7.69 15.36 -4.05
C ASP A 84 -8.44 15.19 -2.72
N GLY A 85 -9.53 14.44 -2.73
CA GLY A 85 -10.26 14.12 -1.51
C GLY A 85 -9.45 13.24 -0.55
N MET A 86 -8.62 12.33 -1.05
CA MET A 86 -7.69 11.54 -0.23
C MET A 86 -6.67 12.44 0.47
N VAL A 87 -6.03 13.36 -0.27
CA VAL A 87 -5.07 14.32 0.29
C VAL A 87 -5.72 15.18 1.36
N GLN A 88 -6.98 15.62 1.13
CA GLN A 88 -7.70 16.41 2.13
C GLN A 88 -8.03 15.57 3.38
N ALA A 89 -8.51 14.34 3.21
CA ALA A 89 -8.79 13.44 4.33
C ALA A 89 -7.54 13.15 5.19
N VAL A 90 -6.37 13.00 4.55
CA VAL A 90 -5.08 12.85 5.25
C VAL A 90 -4.75 14.12 6.04
N ARG A 91 -4.90 15.30 5.45
CA ARG A 91 -4.64 16.59 6.13
C ARG A 91 -5.54 16.82 7.34
N ASP A 92 -6.78 16.36 7.24
CA ASP A 92 -7.77 16.49 8.31
C ASP A 92 -7.65 15.39 9.37
N GLY A 93 -6.81 14.36 9.14
CA GLY A 93 -6.71 13.19 10.01
C GLY A 93 -7.98 12.33 10.01
N ASP A 94 -8.79 12.42 8.94
CA ASP A 94 -10.06 11.70 8.79
C ASP A 94 -9.82 10.28 8.26
N LEU A 95 -9.68 9.33 9.19
CA LEU A 95 -9.49 7.92 8.84
C LEU A 95 -10.66 7.35 8.03
N ALA A 96 -11.90 7.73 8.33
CA ALA A 96 -13.06 7.25 7.60
C ALA A 96 -13.04 7.75 6.16
N GLY A 97 -12.77 9.04 5.97
CA GLY A 97 -12.61 9.65 4.65
C GLY A 97 -11.46 9.04 3.84
N ILE A 98 -10.37 8.64 4.49
CA ILE A 98 -9.25 7.91 3.85
C ILE A 98 -9.75 6.54 3.38
N ILE A 99 -10.41 5.76 4.25
CA ILE A 99 -10.90 4.42 3.94
C ILE A 99 -11.89 4.43 2.77
N ASP A 100 -12.80 5.40 2.75
CA ASP A 100 -13.81 5.53 1.69
C ASP A 100 -13.20 5.82 0.32
N ARG A 101 -12.03 6.49 0.28
CA ARG A 101 -11.34 6.87 -0.95
C ARG A 101 -10.25 5.90 -1.38
N MET A 102 -10.00 4.86 -0.59
CA MET A 102 -9.03 3.83 -0.97
C MET A 102 -9.42 3.16 -2.28
N GLY A 103 -8.50 3.13 -3.23
CA GLY A 103 -8.69 2.46 -4.51
C GLY A 103 -7.33 2.12 -5.15
N ASN A 104 -7.33 1.04 -5.95
CA ASN A 104 -6.14 0.59 -6.66
C ASN A 104 -6.53 0.04 -8.05
N VAL A 105 -6.30 0.83 -9.09
CA VAL A 105 -6.63 0.45 -10.48
C VAL A 105 -5.85 -0.77 -10.97
N LEU A 106 -4.66 -1.03 -10.40
CA LEU A 106 -3.82 -2.19 -10.74
C LEU A 106 -4.44 -3.51 -10.27
N GLU A 107 -5.31 -3.45 -9.24
CA GLU A 107 -5.94 -4.64 -8.65
C GLU A 107 -6.81 -5.40 -9.66
N GLY A 108 -7.45 -4.70 -10.61
CA GLY A 108 -8.23 -5.32 -11.67
C GLY A 108 -7.40 -6.26 -12.55
N VAL A 109 -6.16 -5.88 -12.88
CA VAL A 109 -5.26 -6.71 -13.68
C VAL A 109 -4.71 -7.88 -12.86
N THR A 110 -4.19 -7.59 -11.67
CA THR A 110 -3.56 -8.62 -10.82
C THR A 110 -4.58 -9.60 -10.28
N GLY A 111 -5.74 -9.13 -9.83
CA GLY A 111 -6.82 -9.98 -9.30
C GLY A 111 -7.42 -10.91 -10.37
N ALA A 112 -7.56 -10.44 -11.61
CA ALA A 112 -8.01 -11.28 -12.72
C ALA A 112 -7.05 -12.45 -13.01
N LYS A 113 -5.73 -12.21 -12.88
CA LYS A 113 -4.71 -13.24 -13.10
C LYS A 113 -4.49 -14.13 -11.89
N TYR A 114 -4.63 -13.58 -10.69
CA TYR A 114 -4.35 -14.28 -9.44
C TYR A 114 -5.55 -14.15 -8.47
N PRO A 115 -6.54 -15.06 -8.55
CA PRO A 115 -7.76 -15.02 -7.73
C PRO A 115 -7.51 -14.96 -6.22
N VAL A 116 -6.37 -15.44 -5.75
CA VAL A 116 -5.96 -15.41 -4.34
C VAL A 116 -5.96 -13.98 -3.76
N ILE A 117 -5.79 -12.95 -4.60
CA ILE A 117 -5.88 -11.54 -4.16
C ILE A 117 -7.30 -11.22 -3.68
N GLY A 118 -8.30 -11.57 -4.49
CA GLY A 118 -9.71 -11.41 -4.11
C GLY A 118 -10.09 -12.26 -2.91
N GLU A 119 -9.59 -13.50 -2.84
CA GLU A 119 -9.83 -14.40 -1.70
C GLU A 119 -9.26 -13.85 -0.39
N LEU A 120 -8.05 -13.26 -0.41
CA LEU A 120 -7.45 -12.63 0.77
C LEU A 120 -8.22 -11.39 1.21
N LYS A 121 -8.67 -10.56 0.28
CA LYS A 121 -9.48 -9.37 0.60
C LYS A 121 -10.80 -9.77 1.23
N ALA A 122 -11.55 -10.67 0.59
CA ALA A 122 -12.82 -11.17 1.11
C ALA A 122 -12.63 -11.78 2.50
N PHE A 123 -11.61 -12.63 2.67
CA PHE A 123 -11.29 -13.22 3.97
C PHE A 123 -11.05 -12.15 5.05
N MET A 124 -10.25 -11.11 4.76
CA MET A 124 -9.97 -10.06 5.72
C MET A 124 -11.24 -9.29 6.12
N GLU A 125 -12.10 -8.95 5.16
CA GLU A 125 -13.36 -8.24 5.40
C GLU A 125 -14.36 -9.11 6.17
N GLU A 126 -14.50 -10.39 5.83
CA GLU A 126 -15.32 -11.36 6.57
C GLU A 126 -14.84 -11.60 8.02
N ASN A 127 -13.56 -11.33 8.30
CA ASN A 127 -12.94 -11.47 9.62
C ASN A 127 -12.66 -10.14 10.30
N GLY A 128 -13.42 -9.09 9.96
CA GLY A 128 -13.51 -7.85 10.71
C GLY A 128 -12.63 -6.71 10.21
N ALA A 129 -12.01 -6.82 9.03
CA ALA A 129 -11.41 -5.66 8.40
C ALA A 129 -12.51 -4.69 7.94
N VAL A 130 -12.32 -3.40 8.20
CA VAL A 130 -13.20 -2.33 7.71
C VAL A 130 -13.07 -2.19 6.20
N ARG A 131 -11.86 -2.39 5.69
CA ARG A 131 -11.52 -2.36 4.26
C ARG A 131 -10.30 -3.21 4.02
N ALA A 132 -10.25 -3.91 2.87
CA ALA A 132 -9.05 -4.60 2.41
C ALA A 132 -8.69 -4.17 0.98
N MET A 133 -7.39 -4.08 0.68
CA MET A 133 -6.89 -3.65 -0.62
C MET A 133 -5.54 -4.28 -0.94
N MET A 134 -5.26 -4.47 -2.21
CA MET A 134 -3.93 -4.86 -2.68
C MET A 134 -2.98 -3.66 -2.66
N SER A 135 -1.76 -3.88 -2.23
CA SER A 135 -0.70 -2.86 -2.22
C SER A 135 0.04 -2.83 -3.56
N GLY A 136 0.07 -1.66 -4.21
CA GLY A 136 0.75 -1.44 -5.48
C GLY A 136 0.32 -2.43 -6.57
N SER A 137 1.25 -3.01 -7.29
CA SER A 137 0.99 -4.06 -8.29
C SER A 137 0.72 -5.45 -7.67
N GLY A 138 0.79 -5.56 -6.34
CA GLY A 138 0.64 -6.81 -5.60
C GLY A 138 1.95 -7.61 -5.48
N PRO A 139 1.90 -8.83 -4.97
CA PRO A 139 0.71 -9.57 -4.52
C PRO A 139 0.29 -9.30 -3.07
N THR A 140 0.92 -8.36 -2.38
CA THR A 140 0.61 -8.07 -0.98
C THR A 140 -0.79 -7.48 -0.86
N VAL A 141 -1.57 -7.99 0.09
CA VAL A 141 -2.89 -7.48 0.46
C VAL A 141 -2.82 -7.00 1.91
N PHE A 142 -3.47 -5.90 2.22
CA PHE A 142 -3.63 -5.43 3.59
C PHE A 142 -5.09 -5.13 3.90
N GLY A 143 -5.46 -5.32 5.17
CA GLY A 143 -6.76 -4.94 5.72
C GLY A 143 -6.59 -3.96 6.86
N ILE A 144 -7.48 -2.98 6.97
CA ILE A 144 -7.57 -2.03 8.07
C ILE A 144 -8.54 -2.59 9.12
N TYR A 145 -8.10 -2.65 10.36
CA TYR A 145 -8.87 -3.22 11.46
C TYR A 145 -9.18 -2.17 12.54
N PRO A 146 -10.32 -2.32 13.23
CA PRO A 146 -10.70 -1.41 14.30
C PRO A 146 -9.76 -1.51 15.52
N ASP A 147 -9.21 -2.70 15.76
CA ASP A 147 -8.33 -2.98 16.89
C ASP A 147 -7.38 -4.14 16.63
N ARG A 148 -6.35 -4.24 17.46
CA ARG A 148 -5.28 -5.25 17.33
C ARG A 148 -5.76 -6.68 17.64
N GLU A 149 -6.75 -6.84 18.52
CA GLU A 149 -7.26 -8.16 18.88
C GLU A 149 -7.99 -8.79 17.71
N THR A 150 -8.87 -8.03 17.04
CA THR A 150 -9.58 -8.46 15.84
C THR A 150 -8.61 -8.80 14.70
N ALA A 151 -7.60 -7.95 14.46
CA ALA A 151 -6.55 -8.22 13.47
C ALA A 151 -5.75 -9.49 13.81
N ALA A 152 -5.41 -9.70 15.08
CA ALA A 152 -4.65 -10.88 15.52
C ALA A 152 -5.45 -12.19 15.35
N ARG A 153 -6.76 -12.17 15.65
CA ARG A 153 -7.63 -13.32 15.39
C ARG A 153 -7.71 -13.64 13.91
N ALA A 154 -7.90 -12.64 13.06
CA ALA A 154 -7.92 -12.82 11.61
C ALA A 154 -6.57 -13.37 11.11
N ALA A 155 -5.45 -12.86 11.62
CA ALA A 155 -4.11 -13.35 11.28
C ALA A 155 -3.92 -14.83 11.62
N ALA A 156 -4.38 -15.29 12.80
CA ALA A 156 -4.31 -16.69 13.23
C ALA A 156 -5.13 -17.59 12.29
N LEU A 157 -6.38 -17.22 11.99
CA LEU A 157 -7.23 -17.96 11.06
C LEU A 157 -6.64 -18.00 9.63
N LEU A 158 -6.03 -16.90 9.19
CA LEU A 158 -5.37 -16.86 7.88
C LEU A 158 -4.14 -17.78 7.82
N ALA A 159 -3.38 -17.84 8.91
CA ALA A 159 -2.24 -18.75 9.02
C ALA A 159 -2.67 -20.23 8.97
N GLU A 160 -3.76 -20.58 9.64
CA GLU A 160 -4.34 -21.93 9.59
C GLU A 160 -4.84 -22.30 8.18
N ARG A 161 -5.40 -21.31 7.45
CA ARG A 161 -5.86 -21.49 6.08
C ARG A 161 -4.72 -21.73 5.09
N GLY A 162 -3.51 -21.26 5.38
CA GLY A 162 -2.31 -21.45 4.56
C GLY A 162 -2.30 -20.73 3.21
N THR A 163 -3.18 -19.75 3.00
CA THR A 163 -3.28 -18.99 1.72
C THR A 163 -2.24 -17.88 1.59
N ALA A 164 -1.59 -17.49 2.68
CA ALA A 164 -0.53 -16.49 2.69
C ALA A 164 0.73 -17.06 3.38
N LYS A 165 1.89 -16.77 2.78
CA LYS A 165 3.20 -17.19 3.32
C LYS A 165 3.72 -16.25 4.40
N GLN A 166 3.43 -14.96 4.27
CA GLN A 166 3.85 -13.93 5.21
C GLN A 166 2.60 -13.21 5.71
N ILE A 167 2.48 -13.12 7.03
CA ILE A 167 1.33 -12.52 7.72
C ILE A 167 1.87 -11.66 8.84
N PHE A 168 1.49 -10.38 8.89
CA PHE A 168 1.95 -9.43 9.91
C PHE A 168 0.78 -8.60 10.42
N VAL A 169 0.70 -8.41 11.73
CA VAL A 169 -0.17 -7.41 12.35
C VAL A 169 0.71 -6.22 12.78
N THR A 170 0.45 -5.06 12.20
CA THR A 170 1.26 -3.85 12.35
C THR A 170 0.40 -2.59 12.39
N SER A 171 1.02 -1.43 12.29
CA SER A 171 0.40 -0.12 12.05
C SER A 171 1.34 0.72 11.19
N PHE A 172 0.89 1.84 10.67
CA PHE A 172 1.79 2.83 10.05
C PHE A 172 2.79 3.39 11.07
N HIS A 173 3.98 3.73 10.60
CA HIS A 173 5.07 4.31 11.41
C HIS A 173 5.27 5.78 11.08
#